data_98496ec550e7e50c56913d4d8f580e19
#
_entry.id   98496ec550e7e50c56913d4d8f580e19
#
_cell.length_a   1.000
_cell.length_b   1.000
_cell.length_c   1.000
_cell.angle_alpha   90.00
_cell.angle_beta   90.00
_cell.angle_gamma   90.00
#
_symmetry.space_group_name_H-M   'P 1'
#
loop_
_entity.id
_entity.type
_entity.pdbx_description
1 polymer ?
#
loop_
_entity_poly.entity_id
_entity_poly.type
_entity_poly.pdbx_seq_one_letter_code
_entity_poly.pdbx_strand_id
1 'polypeptide(L)'
;MFDEKDLLIEARHVTRRFPTNDGRLLTACNDVNLKFYKGKTLGIVGESGCGKSTFMRFMVWLDTPTEGEIFFHGKDITKMKGAELHENRQHIQMVFQDPSTSFNPKMKIKEIVCEPLLNFNRISSSEVDAKARELLELVELPGDFADRYPHNMSGGQRQRVAIARAIALEPEFIVMDEATSALDVSVQKTVIELITRLQREKNIAIGFIAHDLGLIESFAHQVAVMYLGNIVEVMPGEGLSDVCCHPYSRALLDSVFDVHMDFSQKIKNIEGEPPSPLDLPPGCPFSNRCPDCKEVCQHEKPTLKEIAPGHLVACHCCAG
;
A
#
# COMPACT_ATOMS: atom_id res chain seq x y z
N MET A 1 3.52 19.14 -6.49
CA MET A 1 4.91 18.82 -6.86
C MET A 1 5.51 18.10 -5.66
N PHE A 2 6.24 16.99 -5.88
CA PHE A 2 6.93 16.26 -4.83
C PHE A 2 8.32 16.89 -4.66
N ASP A 3 8.62 17.42 -3.46
CA ASP A 3 9.94 18.02 -3.16
C ASP A 3 10.85 16.91 -2.59
N GLU A 4 12.06 16.79 -3.11
CA GLU A 4 13.07 15.84 -2.59
C GLU A 4 13.41 16.10 -1.10
N LYS A 5 13.12 17.29 -0.58
CA LYS A 5 13.27 17.61 0.87
C LYS A 5 12.25 16.87 1.74
N ASP A 6 11.10 16.52 1.16
CA ASP A 6 10.03 15.79 1.84
C ASP A 6 10.14 14.27 1.64
N LEU A 7 11.21 13.79 0.96
CA LEU A 7 11.46 12.37 0.76
C LEU A 7 11.69 11.69 2.12
N LEU A 8 10.79 10.74 2.43
CA LEU A 8 10.79 10.03 3.70
C LEU A 8 11.35 8.63 3.58
N ILE A 9 10.79 7.84 2.64
CA ILE A 9 11.23 6.48 2.35
C ILE A 9 11.57 6.37 0.87
N GLU A 10 12.68 5.71 0.58
CA GLU A 10 13.10 5.37 -0.78
C GLU A 10 13.45 3.89 -0.87
N ALA A 11 12.81 3.18 -1.77
CA ALA A 11 13.17 1.82 -2.17
C ALA A 11 13.98 1.88 -3.47
N ARG A 12 15.17 1.26 -3.49
CA ARG A 12 16.07 1.22 -4.63
C ARG A 12 16.34 -0.22 -5.03
N HIS A 13 16.02 -0.58 -6.27
CA HIS A 13 16.29 -1.88 -6.87
C HIS A 13 15.81 -3.08 -6.05
N VAL A 14 14.68 -2.91 -5.33
CA VAL A 14 14.17 -3.90 -4.38
C VAL A 14 13.65 -5.12 -5.13
N THR A 15 14.27 -6.27 -4.86
CA THR A 15 13.91 -7.57 -5.43
C THR A 15 13.66 -8.59 -4.33
N ARG A 16 12.62 -9.42 -4.49
CA ARG A 16 12.33 -10.52 -3.59
C ARG A 16 12.05 -11.80 -4.37
N ARG A 17 12.86 -12.83 -4.09
CA ARG A 17 12.68 -14.17 -4.63
C ARG A 17 12.47 -15.17 -3.49
N PHE A 18 11.48 -16.02 -3.63
CA PHE A 18 11.19 -17.11 -2.70
C PHE A 18 11.57 -18.44 -3.34
N PRO A 19 12.36 -19.30 -2.68
CA PRO A 19 12.60 -20.65 -3.16
C PRO A 19 11.31 -21.48 -3.03
N THR A 20 10.98 -22.22 -4.06
CA THR A 20 9.86 -23.17 -4.07
C THR A 20 10.36 -24.60 -3.76
N ASN A 21 9.45 -25.51 -3.41
CA ASN A 21 9.78 -26.88 -3.06
C ASN A 21 10.40 -27.68 -4.23
N ASP A 22 10.15 -27.26 -5.47
CA ASP A 22 10.72 -27.86 -6.70
C ASP A 22 12.04 -27.21 -7.13
N GLY A 23 12.61 -26.34 -6.32
CA GLY A 23 13.90 -25.68 -6.55
C GLY A 23 13.86 -24.47 -7.49
N ARG A 24 12.68 -24.06 -7.98
CA ARG A 24 12.52 -22.82 -8.73
C ARG A 24 12.47 -21.59 -7.81
N LEU A 25 12.58 -20.40 -8.39
CA LEU A 25 12.50 -19.14 -7.68
C LEU A 25 11.21 -18.39 -8.10
N LEU A 26 10.32 -18.17 -7.14
CA LEU A 26 9.17 -17.29 -7.32
C LEU A 26 9.62 -15.85 -7.12
N THR A 27 9.48 -15.00 -8.11
CA THR A 27 9.82 -13.57 -8.03
C THR A 27 8.59 -12.76 -7.64
N ALA A 28 8.54 -12.32 -6.39
CA ALA A 28 7.42 -11.52 -5.87
C ALA A 28 7.60 -10.02 -6.10
N CYS A 29 8.84 -9.51 -6.06
CA CYS A 29 9.21 -8.16 -6.43
C CYS A 29 10.45 -8.22 -7.33
N ASN A 30 10.51 -7.42 -8.36
CA ASN A 30 11.55 -7.46 -9.38
C ASN A 30 12.01 -6.04 -9.74
N ASP A 31 13.11 -5.60 -9.13
CA ASP A 31 13.71 -4.28 -9.37
C ASP A 31 12.76 -3.11 -9.11
N VAL A 32 12.08 -3.14 -7.96
CA VAL A 32 11.11 -2.10 -7.58
C VAL A 32 11.84 -0.86 -7.08
N ASN A 33 11.49 0.29 -7.68
CA ASN A 33 12.00 1.61 -7.33
C ASN A 33 10.82 2.51 -7.03
N LEU A 34 10.63 2.93 -5.76
CA LEU A 34 9.52 3.80 -5.32
C LEU A 34 9.97 4.75 -4.22
N LYS A 35 9.33 5.92 -4.17
CA LYS A 35 9.57 6.98 -3.19
C LYS A 35 8.29 7.34 -2.45
N PHE A 36 8.39 7.56 -1.14
CA PHE A 36 7.29 8.02 -0.30
C PHE A 36 7.66 9.35 0.34
N TYR A 37 6.75 10.31 0.29
CA TYR A 37 6.98 11.68 0.72
C TYR A 37 6.12 12.04 1.93
N LYS A 38 6.64 12.85 2.85
CA LYS A 38 5.90 13.34 4.03
C LYS A 38 4.60 14.01 3.62
N GLY A 39 3.55 13.73 4.39
CA GLY A 39 2.22 14.30 4.13
C GLY A 39 1.62 13.93 2.77
N LYS A 40 2.07 12.82 2.15
CA LYS A 40 1.55 12.35 0.87
C LYS A 40 1.11 10.89 0.95
N THR A 41 0.12 10.55 0.13
CA THR A 41 -0.34 9.16 -0.04
C THR A 41 0.13 8.65 -1.40
N LEU A 42 0.86 7.53 -1.40
CA LEU A 42 1.14 6.73 -2.58
C LEU A 42 0.21 5.52 -2.58
N GLY A 43 -0.69 5.43 -3.55
CA GLY A 43 -1.49 4.25 -3.83
C GLY A 43 -0.68 3.20 -4.60
N ILE A 44 -0.77 1.92 -4.23
CA ILE A 44 -0.20 0.81 -5.00
C ILE A 44 -1.34 -0.10 -5.43
N VAL A 45 -1.52 -0.22 -6.74
CA VAL A 45 -2.62 -1.00 -7.34
C VAL A 45 -2.09 -2.09 -8.27
N GLY A 46 -2.91 -3.09 -8.52
CA GLY A 46 -2.62 -4.22 -9.41
C GLY A 46 -3.39 -5.46 -9.01
N GLU A 47 -3.35 -6.49 -9.87
CA GLU A 47 -4.03 -7.77 -9.64
C GLU A 47 -3.56 -8.45 -8.35
N SER A 48 -4.42 -9.36 -7.80
CA SER A 48 -4.05 -10.17 -6.63
C SER A 48 -2.79 -11.00 -6.92
N GLY A 49 -1.90 -11.10 -5.93
CA GLY A 49 -0.64 -11.85 -6.07
C GLY A 49 0.46 -11.16 -6.88
N CYS A 50 0.29 -9.92 -7.37
CA CYS A 50 1.34 -9.23 -8.13
C CYS A 50 2.51 -8.71 -7.30
N GLY A 51 2.50 -8.85 -5.95
CA GLY A 51 3.63 -8.49 -5.08
C GLY A 51 3.43 -7.29 -4.16
N LYS A 52 2.30 -6.57 -4.21
CA LYS A 52 2.01 -5.33 -3.44
C LYS A 52 2.28 -5.47 -1.93
N SER A 53 1.59 -6.42 -1.29
CA SER A 53 1.74 -6.66 0.15
C SER A 53 3.14 -7.14 0.51
N THR A 54 3.79 -7.95 -0.36
CA THR A 54 5.19 -8.37 -0.18
C THR A 54 6.12 -7.16 -0.15
N PHE A 55 5.97 -6.24 -1.13
CA PHE A 55 6.78 -5.02 -1.18
C PHE A 55 6.57 -4.15 0.06
N MET A 56 5.32 -3.93 0.47
CA MET A 56 5.04 -3.06 1.63
C MET A 56 5.49 -3.65 2.97
N ARG A 57 5.59 -4.98 3.09
CA ARG A 57 6.13 -5.65 4.28
C ARG A 57 7.60 -5.33 4.54
N PHE A 58 8.37 -4.98 3.52
CA PHE A 58 9.76 -4.55 3.70
C PHE A 58 9.85 -3.20 4.42
N MET A 59 8.90 -2.29 4.16
CA MET A 59 8.86 -0.96 4.79
C MET A 59 8.69 -1.04 6.32
N VAL A 60 8.04 -2.10 6.80
CA VAL A 60 7.73 -2.33 8.23
C VAL A 60 8.57 -3.45 8.84
N TRP A 61 9.62 -3.91 8.18
CA TRP A 61 10.53 -5.00 8.61
C TRP A 61 9.84 -6.32 8.97
N LEU A 62 8.71 -6.63 8.33
CA LEU A 62 8.07 -7.95 8.42
C LEU A 62 8.70 -8.97 7.48
N ASP A 63 9.42 -8.49 6.45
CA ASP A 63 10.25 -9.29 5.55
C ASP A 63 11.47 -8.47 5.12
N THR A 64 12.45 -9.11 4.47
CA THR A 64 13.64 -8.47 3.93
C THR A 64 13.78 -8.75 2.45
N PRO A 65 14.17 -7.78 1.62
CA PRO A 65 14.43 -8.03 0.21
C PRO A 65 15.61 -8.99 0.02
N THR A 66 15.63 -9.68 -1.12
CA THR A 66 16.77 -10.52 -1.54
C THR A 66 17.91 -9.64 -2.07
N GLU A 67 17.56 -8.55 -2.78
CA GLU A 67 18.46 -7.57 -3.37
C GLU A 67 17.84 -6.18 -3.24
N GLY A 68 18.68 -5.15 -3.33
CA GLY A 68 18.27 -3.76 -3.23
C GLY A 68 18.31 -3.21 -1.81
N GLU A 69 17.96 -1.95 -1.67
CA GLU A 69 18.10 -1.17 -0.44
C GLU A 69 16.84 -0.35 -0.17
N ILE A 70 16.58 -0.11 1.11
CA ILE A 70 15.47 0.72 1.58
C ILE A 70 16.05 1.78 2.52
N PHE A 71 15.75 3.03 2.22
CA PHE A 71 16.22 4.17 3.00
C PHE A 71 15.04 4.82 3.72
N PHE A 72 15.24 5.18 4.98
CA PHE A 72 14.36 6.01 5.78
C PHE A 72 15.14 7.24 6.24
N HIS A 73 14.67 8.45 5.93
CA HIS A 73 15.44 9.70 6.13
C HIS A 73 16.88 9.63 5.55
N GLY A 74 17.03 8.98 4.41
CA GLY A 74 18.35 8.82 3.78
C GLY A 74 19.28 7.80 4.44
N LYS A 75 18.86 7.14 5.54
CA LYS A 75 19.60 6.08 6.21
C LYS A 75 19.13 4.72 5.72
N ASP A 76 20.06 3.84 5.33
CA ASP A 76 19.73 2.46 4.96
C ASP A 76 19.17 1.69 6.16
N ILE A 77 17.94 1.21 6.00
CA ILE A 77 17.21 0.44 7.01
C ILE A 77 17.03 -1.04 6.62
N THR A 78 17.56 -1.46 5.48
CA THR A 78 17.30 -2.77 4.87
C THR A 78 17.62 -3.94 5.79
N LYS A 79 18.73 -3.85 6.51
CA LYS A 79 19.26 -4.92 7.37
C LYS A 79 19.29 -4.57 8.85
N MET A 80 18.51 -3.55 9.24
CA MET A 80 18.42 -3.08 10.61
C MET A 80 17.94 -4.18 11.55
N LYS A 81 18.53 -4.30 12.76
CA LYS A 81 18.22 -5.35 13.74
C LYS A 81 18.33 -4.83 15.18
N GLY A 82 17.86 -5.65 16.13
CA GLY A 82 18.03 -5.41 17.56
C GLY A 82 17.40 -4.10 18.04
N ALA A 83 18.12 -3.36 18.91
CA ALA A 83 17.60 -2.14 19.52
C ALA A 83 17.30 -1.03 18.52
N GLU A 84 18.11 -0.90 17.47
CA GLU A 84 17.90 0.09 16.41
C GLU A 84 16.60 -0.18 15.63
N LEU A 85 16.32 -1.44 15.29
CA LEU A 85 15.04 -1.83 14.68
C LEU A 85 13.87 -1.56 15.62
N HIS A 86 14.01 -1.89 16.91
CA HIS A 86 12.97 -1.61 17.89
C HIS A 86 12.64 -0.12 17.94
N GLU A 87 13.65 0.74 18.02
CA GLU A 87 13.49 2.19 18.04
C GLU A 87 12.80 2.73 16.78
N ASN A 88 13.19 2.24 15.59
CA ASN A 88 12.61 2.70 14.34
C ASN A 88 11.16 2.24 14.11
N ARG A 89 10.73 1.15 14.74
CA ARG A 89 9.34 0.66 14.61
C ARG A 89 8.29 1.63 15.13
N GLN A 90 8.63 2.56 16.02
CA GLN A 90 7.68 3.59 16.45
C GLN A 90 7.35 4.61 15.34
N HIS A 91 8.26 4.83 14.40
CA HIS A 91 8.09 5.79 13.30
C HIS A 91 7.35 5.22 12.08
N ILE A 92 7.29 3.89 11.96
CA ILE A 92 6.69 3.19 10.83
C ILE A 92 5.71 2.16 11.34
N GLN A 93 4.43 2.30 10.98
CA GLN A 93 3.35 1.44 11.44
C GLN A 93 2.61 0.78 10.27
N MET A 94 1.80 -0.23 10.56
CA MET A 94 1.01 -0.95 9.56
C MET A 94 -0.40 -1.24 10.05
N VAL A 95 -1.36 -1.03 9.16
CA VAL A 95 -2.75 -1.47 9.31
C VAL A 95 -2.99 -2.61 8.33
N PHE A 96 -3.37 -3.78 8.85
CA PHE A 96 -3.58 -4.99 8.06
C PHE A 96 -4.99 -5.05 7.46
N GLN A 97 -5.15 -5.85 6.42
CA GLN A 97 -6.42 -6.10 5.72
C GLN A 97 -7.55 -6.54 6.66
N ASP A 98 -7.29 -7.50 7.54
CA ASP A 98 -8.22 -7.90 8.59
C ASP A 98 -7.69 -7.55 9.97
N PRO A 99 -8.22 -6.50 10.61
CA PRO A 99 -7.82 -6.11 11.95
C PRO A 99 -8.01 -7.21 13.00
N SER A 100 -8.99 -8.10 12.78
CA SER A 100 -9.34 -9.16 13.74
C SER A 100 -8.18 -10.15 13.93
N THR A 101 -7.39 -10.38 12.89
CA THR A 101 -6.22 -11.26 12.96
C THR A 101 -5.05 -10.67 13.73
N SER A 102 -5.03 -9.35 13.89
CA SER A 102 -3.97 -8.61 14.59
C SER A 102 -4.32 -8.27 16.05
N PHE A 103 -5.56 -8.51 16.47
CA PHE A 103 -6.01 -8.24 17.83
C PHE A 103 -6.03 -9.49 18.67
N ASN A 104 -5.58 -9.38 19.93
CA ASN A 104 -5.85 -10.42 20.90
C ASN A 104 -7.33 -10.34 21.35
N PRO A 105 -8.18 -11.35 21.01
CA PRO A 105 -9.62 -11.29 21.29
C PRO A 105 -9.98 -11.27 22.80
N LYS A 106 -9.02 -11.54 23.66
CA LYS A 106 -9.18 -11.54 25.13
C LYS A 106 -8.85 -10.18 25.76
N MET A 107 -8.27 -9.26 25.00
CA MET A 107 -7.95 -7.90 25.45
C MET A 107 -9.10 -6.95 25.19
N LYS A 108 -9.29 -5.99 26.09
CA LYS A 108 -10.20 -4.87 25.85
C LYS A 108 -9.62 -3.90 24.82
N ILE A 109 -10.45 -3.12 24.17
CA ILE A 109 -10.05 -2.14 23.16
C ILE A 109 -9.01 -1.16 23.69
N LYS A 110 -9.14 -0.67 24.93
CA LYS A 110 -8.15 0.21 25.55
C LYS A 110 -6.76 -0.41 25.65
N GLU A 111 -6.69 -1.70 25.94
CA GLU A 111 -5.42 -2.43 26.03
C GLU A 111 -4.80 -2.59 24.63
N ILE A 112 -5.62 -2.89 23.62
CA ILE A 112 -5.18 -3.05 22.22
C ILE A 112 -4.65 -1.73 21.65
N VAL A 113 -5.37 -0.64 21.85
CA VAL A 113 -4.99 0.69 21.30
C VAL A 113 -3.74 1.23 21.98
N CYS A 114 -3.59 1.01 23.29
CA CYS A 114 -2.46 1.52 24.07
C CYS A 114 -1.26 0.56 24.14
N GLU A 115 -1.38 -0.67 23.62
CA GLU A 115 -0.28 -1.65 23.62
C GLU A 115 1.04 -1.10 23.06
N PRO A 116 1.07 -0.39 21.90
CA PRO A 116 2.30 0.20 21.40
C PRO A 116 2.89 1.23 22.36
N LEU A 117 2.07 2.09 22.96
CA LEU A 117 2.51 3.12 23.89
C LEU A 117 3.15 2.50 25.17
N LEU A 118 2.57 1.42 25.68
CA LEU A 118 3.12 0.68 26.82
C LEU A 118 4.44 0.01 26.44
N ASN A 119 4.53 -0.62 25.28
CA ASN A 119 5.74 -1.31 24.80
C ASN A 119 6.93 -0.36 24.59
N PHE A 120 6.67 0.90 24.24
CA PHE A 120 7.69 1.95 24.11
C PHE A 120 7.82 2.83 25.37
N ASN A 121 7.17 2.46 26.48
CA ASN A 121 7.20 3.20 27.75
C ASN A 121 6.78 4.70 27.59
N ARG A 122 5.85 4.98 26.67
CA ARG A 122 5.33 6.33 26.43
C ARG A 122 4.24 6.74 27.43
N ILE A 123 3.56 5.75 28.01
CA ILE A 123 2.54 5.93 29.05
C ILE A 123 2.71 4.85 30.14
N SER A 124 2.20 5.14 31.32
CA SER A 124 2.05 4.20 32.42
C SER A 124 0.72 3.45 32.34
N SER A 125 0.59 2.34 33.07
CA SER A 125 -0.66 1.57 33.13
C SER A 125 -1.86 2.38 33.68
N SER A 126 -1.60 3.39 34.51
CA SER A 126 -2.64 4.27 35.06
C SER A 126 -3.20 5.25 34.02
N GLU A 127 -2.48 5.53 32.96
CA GLU A 127 -2.87 6.47 31.90
C GLU A 127 -3.64 5.80 30.74
N VAL A 128 -3.65 4.46 30.68
CA VAL A 128 -4.24 3.66 29.60
C VAL A 128 -5.69 4.05 29.32
N ASP A 129 -6.55 4.18 30.36
CA ASP A 129 -7.96 4.46 30.16
C ASP A 129 -8.20 5.83 29.52
N ALA A 130 -7.55 6.87 30.03
CA ALA A 130 -7.67 8.22 29.50
C ALA A 130 -7.11 8.32 28.07
N LYS A 131 -5.92 7.75 27.81
CA LYS A 131 -5.29 7.80 26.50
C LYS A 131 -6.05 6.98 25.45
N ALA A 132 -6.62 5.84 25.83
CA ALA A 132 -7.44 5.04 24.92
C ALA A 132 -8.68 5.80 24.47
N ARG A 133 -9.38 6.51 25.39
CA ARG A 133 -10.56 7.33 25.05
C ARG A 133 -10.20 8.45 24.07
N GLU A 134 -9.10 9.18 24.34
CA GLU A 134 -8.56 10.18 23.42
C GLU A 134 -8.31 9.63 22.01
N LEU A 135 -7.62 8.47 21.92
CA LEU A 135 -7.30 7.85 20.63
C LEU A 135 -8.54 7.31 19.91
N LEU A 136 -9.56 6.84 20.64
CA LEU A 136 -10.83 6.41 20.05
C LEU A 136 -11.62 7.60 19.50
N GLU A 137 -11.68 8.71 20.22
CA GLU A 137 -12.33 9.94 19.75
C GLU A 137 -11.64 10.49 18.49
N LEU A 138 -10.31 10.41 18.41
CA LEU A 138 -9.54 10.81 17.22
C LEU A 138 -9.95 10.03 15.94
N VAL A 139 -10.37 8.78 16.11
CA VAL A 139 -10.88 7.93 15.01
C VAL A 139 -12.42 7.90 14.97
N GLU A 140 -13.09 8.87 15.60
CA GLU A 140 -14.55 9.03 15.60
C GLU A 140 -15.29 7.83 16.18
N LEU A 141 -14.73 7.20 17.20
CA LEU A 141 -15.38 6.19 18.02
C LEU A 141 -15.68 6.76 19.41
N PRO A 142 -16.84 6.43 19.99
CA PRO A 142 -17.17 6.82 21.36
C PRO A 142 -16.12 6.31 22.36
N GLY A 143 -15.72 7.14 23.31
CA GLY A 143 -14.72 6.78 24.32
C GLY A 143 -15.12 5.59 25.21
N ASP A 144 -16.43 5.32 25.39
CA ASP A 144 -16.93 4.15 26.11
C ASP A 144 -16.61 2.81 25.43
N PHE A 145 -16.23 2.82 24.15
CA PHE A 145 -15.77 1.62 23.45
C PHE A 145 -14.43 1.08 24.00
N ALA A 146 -13.70 1.88 24.77
CA ALA A 146 -12.49 1.48 25.47
C ALA A 146 -12.64 0.18 26.31
N ASP A 147 -13.82 -0.02 26.89
CA ASP A 147 -14.11 -1.17 27.74
C ASP A 147 -14.72 -2.37 27.01
N ARG A 148 -14.97 -2.26 25.71
CA ARG A 148 -15.48 -3.35 24.86
C ARG A 148 -14.37 -4.33 24.46
N TYR A 149 -14.78 -5.47 23.90
CA TYR A 149 -13.91 -6.46 23.27
C TYR A 149 -14.07 -6.41 21.74
N PRO A 150 -13.06 -6.84 20.98
CA PRO A 150 -13.11 -6.80 19.50
C PRO A 150 -14.33 -7.49 18.89
N HIS A 151 -14.78 -8.61 19.48
CA HIS A 151 -15.94 -9.37 19.01
C HIS A 151 -17.28 -8.61 19.16
N ASN A 152 -17.32 -7.56 19.98
CA ASN A 152 -18.52 -6.71 20.19
C ASN A 152 -18.53 -5.50 19.25
N MET A 153 -17.71 -5.50 18.18
CA MET A 153 -17.58 -4.37 17.26
C MET A 153 -17.83 -4.81 15.81
N SER A 154 -18.38 -3.88 15.01
CA SER A 154 -18.52 -4.08 13.56
C SER A 154 -17.16 -4.07 12.85
N GLY A 155 -17.10 -4.52 11.59
CA GLY A 155 -15.88 -4.51 10.78
C GLY A 155 -15.24 -3.11 10.69
N GLY A 156 -16.04 -2.09 10.34
CA GLY A 156 -15.58 -0.70 10.26
C GLY A 156 -15.12 -0.12 11.61
N GLN A 157 -15.77 -0.51 12.72
CA GLN A 157 -15.33 -0.12 14.05
C GLN A 157 -13.98 -0.76 14.40
N ARG A 158 -13.80 -2.05 14.12
CA ARG A 158 -12.50 -2.73 14.28
C ARG A 158 -11.41 -2.08 13.43
N GLN A 159 -11.73 -1.68 12.20
CA GLN A 159 -10.78 -0.99 11.34
C GLN A 159 -10.35 0.36 11.93
N ARG A 160 -11.27 1.15 12.46
CA ARG A 160 -10.94 2.40 13.16
C ARG A 160 -10.09 2.16 14.41
N VAL A 161 -10.32 1.09 15.16
CA VAL A 161 -9.46 0.69 16.29
C VAL A 161 -8.04 0.35 15.81
N ALA A 162 -7.89 -0.36 14.68
CA ALA A 162 -6.57 -0.64 14.10
C ALA A 162 -5.84 0.63 13.67
N ILE A 163 -6.57 1.60 13.09
CA ILE A 163 -6.03 2.92 12.77
C ILE A 163 -5.62 3.65 14.05
N ALA A 164 -6.47 3.67 15.10
CA ALA A 164 -6.16 4.28 16.39
C ALA A 164 -4.87 3.70 17.00
N ARG A 165 -4.71 2.37 16.97
CA ARG A 165 -3.49 1.69 17.42
C ARG A 165 -2.26 2.11 16.60
N ALA A 166 -2.39 2.19 15.29
CA ALA A 166 -1.28 2.58 14.41
C ALA A 166 -0.83 4.03 14.63
N ILE A 167 -1.75 4.97 14.84
CA ILE A 167 -1.43 6.39 15.06
C ILE A 167 -1.03 6.71 16.51
N ALA A 168 -1.18 5.78 17.44
CA ALA A 168 -0.92 6.01 18.87
C ALA A 168 0.52 6.46 19.14
N LEU A 169 1.50 5.95 18.37
CA LEU A 169 2.91 6.34 18.45
C LEU A 169 3.27 7.57 17.63
N GLU A 170 2.29 8.23 16.99
CA GLU A 170 2.51 9.38 16.09
C GLU A 170 3.53 9.07 14.99
N PRO A 171 3.32 8.01 14.19
CA PRO A 171 4.28 7.58 13.20
C PRO A 171 4.44 8.58 12.05
N GLU A 172 5.58 8.56 11.40
CA GLU A 172 5.85 9.34 10.19
C GLU A 172 5.35 8.64 8.92
N PHE A 173 5.27 7.29 8.95
CA PHE A 173 4.79 6.49 7.82
C PHE A 173 3.82 5.40 8.27
N ILE A 174 2.73 5.23 7.54
CA ILE A 174 1.77 4.14 7.76
C ILE A 174 1.57 3.36 6.46
N VAL A 175 1.74 2.04 6.53
CA VAL A 175 1.30 1.10 5.50
C VAL A 175 -0.16 0.72 5.75
N MET A 176 -1.01 0.89 4.75
CA MET A 176 -2.41 0.44 4.72
C MET A 176 -2.53 -0.72 3.72
N ASP A 177 -2.50 -1.96 4.23
CA ASP A 177 -2.58 -3.16 3.38
C ASP A 177 -4.04 -3.58 3.21
N GLU A 178 -4.67 -3.17 2.09
CA GLU A 178 -6.08 -3.43 1.76
C GLU A 178 -7.05 -3.09 2.90
N ALA A 179 -6.74 -2.04 3.65
CA ALA A 179 -7.38 -1.70 4.91
C ALA A 179 -8.89 -1.41 4.82
N THR A 180 -9.47 -1.37 3.62
CA THR A 180 -10.90 -1.10 3.40
C THR A 180 -11.61 -2.13 2.53
N SER A 181 -10.91 -3.15 2.02
CA SER A 181 -11.46 -4.12 1.05
C SER A 181 -12.60 -4.99 1.59
N ALA A 182 -12.63 -5.23 2.90
CA ALA A 182 -13.65 -6.04 3.57
C ALA A 182 -14.84 -5.21 4.12
N LEU A 183 -14.92 -3.93 3.78
CA LEU A 183 -15.94 -3.00 4.28
C LEU A 183 -16.99 -2.68 3.20
N ASP A 184 -18.22 -2.44 3.63
CA ASP A 184 -19.26 -1.91 2.75
C ASP A 184 -18.86 -0.52 2.22
N VAL A 185 -19.30 -0.17 1.00
CA VAL A 185 -18.92 1.07 0.30
C VAL A 185 -19.10 2.33 1.15
N SER A 186 -20.21 2.44 1.91
CA SER A 186 -20.48 3.59 2.77
C SER A 186 -19.49 3.68 3.95
N VAL A 187 -19.14 2.54 4.54
CA VAL A 187 -18.16 2.45 5.64
C VAL A 187 -16.75 2.70 5.11
N GLN A 188 -16.44 2.17 3.93
CA GLN A 188 -15.17 2.39 3.24
C GLN A 188 -14.91 3.88 3.03
N LYS A 189 -15.90 4.62 2.48
CA LYS A 189 -15.82 6.07 2.29
C LYS A 189 -15.47 6.79 3.60
N THR A 190 -16.18 6.48 4.69
CA THR A 190 -15.95 7.13 5.98
C THR A 190 -14.55 6.83 6.54
N VAL A 191 -14.04 5.61 6.34
CA VAL A 191 -12.67 5.25 6.77
C VAL A 191 -11.61 5.97 5.92
N ILE A 192 -11.83 6.13 4.61
CA ILE A 192 -10.93 6.89 3.73
C ILE A 192 -10.92 8.38 4.11
N GLU A 193 -12.08 8.99 4.37
CA GLU A 193 -12.17 10.37 4.84
C GLU A 193 -11.40 10.57 6.15
N LEU A 194 -11.55 9.64 7.11
CA LEU A 194 -10.79 9.64 8.36
C LEU A 194 -9.27 9.55 8.10
N ILE A 195 -8.82 8.60 7.27
CA ILE A 195 -7.39 8.43 6.94
C ILE A 195 -6.84 9.69 6.28
N THR A 196 -7.57 10.27 5.32
CA THR A 196 -7.16 11.48 4.61
C THR A 196 -7.06 12.68 5.55
N ARG A 197 -8.00 12.83 6.48
CA ARG A 197 -7.96 13.86 7.52
C ARG A 197 -6.73 13.69 8.41
N LEU A 198 -6.52 12.51 8.97
CA LEU A 198 -5.37 12.21 9.84
C LEU A 198 -4.02 12.40 9.12
N GLN A 199 -3.96 12.00 7.85
CA GLN A 199 -2.78 12.19 6.99
C GLN A 199 -2.42 13.68 6.88
N ARG A 200 -3.40 14.54 6.65
CA ARG A 200 -3.19 16.00 6.53
C ARG A 200 -2.86 16.65 7.86
N GLU A 201 -3.63 16.37 8.91
CA GLU A 201 -3.47 16.99 10.23
C GLU A 201 -2.14 16.61 10.89
N LYS A 202 -1.69 15.38 10.71
CA LYS A 202 -0.47 14.85 11.34
C LYS A 202 0.73 14.78 10.40
N ASN A 203 0.57 15.22 9.14
CA ASN A 203 1.61 15.20 8.10
C ASN A 203 2.24 13.80 7.90
N ILE A 204 1.43 12.74 7.97
CA ILE A 204 1.87 11.35 7.86
C ILE A 204 2.02 10.99 6.37
N ALA A 205 3.09 10.29 6.02
CA ALA A 205 3.20 9.62 4.72
C ALA A 205 2.40 8.30 4.75
N ILE A 206 1.65 8.01 3.69
CA ILE A 206 0.84 6.78 3.60
C ILE A 206 1.21 6.00 2.35
N GLY A 207 1.51 4.70 2.52
CA GLY A 207 1.52 3.73 1.45
C GLY A 207 0.23 2.91 1.50
N PHE A 208 -0.65 3.07 0.52
CA PHE A 208 -1.97 2.46 0.50
C PHE A 208 -2.08 1.40 -0.60
N ILE A 209 -2.34 0.16 -0.22
CA ILE A 209 -2.62 -0.92 -1.17
C ILE A 209 -4.13 -1.02 -1.40
N ALA A 210 -4.53 -1.01 -2.67
CA ALA A 210 -5.90 -1.30 -3.09
C ALA A 210 -5.92 -2.13 -4.38
N HIS A 211 -7.06 -2.71 -4.67
CA HIS A 211 -7.33 -3.37 -5.95
C HIS A 211 -8.04 -2.45 -6.94
N ASP A 212 -8.71 -1.42 -6.42
CA ASP A 212 -9.56 -0.51 -7.17
C ASP A 212 -8.85 0.83 -7.41
N LEU A 213 -8.62 1.15 -8.69
CA LEU A 213 -8.05 2.41 -9.14
C LEU A 213 -8.99 3.60 -8.87
N GLY A 214 -10.30 3.43 -9.04
CA GLY A 214 -11.27 4.50 -8.80
C GLY A 214 -11.30 4.93 -7.33
N LEU A 215 -11.14 3.98 -6.41
CA LEU A 215 -11.01 4.30 -4.99
C LEU A 215 -9.76 5.14 -4.74
N ILE A 216 -8.61 4.70 -5.26
CA ILE A 216 -7.31 5.36 -5.07
C ILE A 216 -7.29 6.77 -5.65
N GLU A 217 -7.89 6.99 -6.82
CA GLU A 217 -8.01 8.31 -7.46
C GLU A 217 -8.65 9.36 -6.53
N SER A 218 -9.58 8.93 -5.68
CA SER A 218 -10.33 9.85 -4.81
C SER A 218 -9.50 10.50 -3.70
N PHE A 219 -8.31 9.97 -3.35
CA PHE A 219 -7.54 10.47 -2.21
C PHE A 219 -6.01 10.36 -2.33
N ALA A 220 -5.49 9.55 -3.25
CA ALA A 220 -4.05 9.40 -3.40
C ALA A 220 -3.44 10.59 -4.13
N HIS A 221 -2.21 10.97 -3.76
CA HIS A 221 -1.46 12.02 -4.43
C HIS A 221 -0.67 11.46 -5.63
N GLN A 222 -0.29 10.19 -5.54
CA GLN A 222 0.42 9.46 -6.59
C GLN A 222 -0.05 8.00 -6.59
N VAL A 223 -0.03 7.37 -7.74
CA VAL A 223 -0.40 5.96 -7.92
C VAL A 223 0.73 5.22 -8.61
N ALA A 224 1.13 4.07 -8.04
CA ALA A 224 2.03 3.12 -8.65
C ALA A 224 1.24 1.87 -9.06
N VAL A 225 1.35 1.47 -10.32
CA VAL A 225 0.72 0.27 -10.87
C VAL A 225 1.74 -0.85 -10.90
N MET A 226 1.41 -1.97 -10.24
CA MET A 226 2.29 -3.12 -10.11
C MET A 226 1.73 -4.33 -10.85
N TYR A 227 2.57 -4.95 -11.69
CA TYR A 227 2.23 -6.16 -12.43
C TYR A 227 3.36 -7.18 -12.34
N LEU A 228 3.08 -8.41 -11.91
CA LEU A 228 4.06 -9.52 -11.75
C LEU A 228 5.38 -9.07 -11.11
N GLY A 229 5.30 -8.41 -9.96
CA GLY A 229 6.47 -7.94 -9.22
C GLY A 229 7.13 -6.67 -9.77
N ASN A 230 6.68 -6.13 -10.90
CA ASN A 230 7.29 -4.96 -11.53
C ASN A 230 6.38 -3.74 -11.40
N ILE A 231 6.97 -2.55 -11.18
CA ILE A 231 6.25 -1.31 -11.37
C ILE A 231 6.20 -0.99 -12.85
N VAL A 232 4.99 -0.90 -13.40
CA VAL A 232 4.79 -0.65 -14.83
C VAL A 232 4.45 0.80 -15.12
N GLU A 233 3.87 1.50 -14.14
CA GLU A 233 3.55 2.92 -14.24
C GLU A 233 3.53 3.57 -12.86
N VAL A 234 4.00 4.83 -12.77
CA VAL A 234 3.84 5.71 -11.60
C VAL A 234 3.32 7.04 -12.13
N MET A 235 2.20 7.53 -11.60
CA MET A 235 1.51 8.69 -12.13
C MET A 235 0.86 9.53 -11.02
N PRO A 236 0.51 10.81 -11.28
CA PRO A 236 -0.32 11.61 -10.38
C PRO A 236 -1.63 10.88 -10.05
N GLY A 237 -2.13 11.03 -8.82
CA GLY A 237 -3.38 10.39 -8.37
C GLY A 237 -4.64 11.03 -8.92
N GLU A 238 -4.57 12.27 -9.39
CA GLU A 238 -5.70 13.03 -9.94
C GLU A 238 -5.76 12.86 -11.47
N GLY A 239 -6.95 12.62 -12.00
CA GLY A 239 -7.21 12.53 -13.45
C GLY A 239 -6.60 11.27 -14.08
N LEU A 240 -6.67 10.12 -13.41
CA LEU A 240 -6.08 8.86 -13.87
C LEU A 240 -6.57 8.46 -15.27
N SER A 241 -7.84 8.72 -15.60
CA SER A 241 -8.43 8.43 -16.92
C SER A 241 -7.72 9.14 -18.06
N ASP A 242 -7.21 10.34 -17.80
CA ASP A 242 -6.58 11.19 -18.82
C ASP A 242 -5.08 10.92 -18.94
N VAL A 243 -4.45 10.49 -17.86
CA VAL A 243 -2.98 10.33 -17.79
C VAL A 243 -2.49 8.90 -17.98
N CYS A 244 -3.32 7.89 -17.67
CA CYS A 244 -2.96 6.48 -17.82
C CYS A 244 -2.39 6.16 -19.21
N CYS A 245 -1.17 5.63 -19.26
CA CYS A 245 -0.48 5.35 -20.52
C CYS A 245 -0.25 3.85 -20.75
N HIS A 246 0.20 3.12 -19.73
CA HIS A 246 0.49 1.70 -19.86
C HIS A 246 -0.78 0.91 -20.17
N PRO A 247 -0.80 -0.01 -21.18
CA PRO A 247 -1.99 -0.79 -21.53
C PRO A 247 -2.62 -1.57 -20.37
N TYR A 248 -1.81 -2.06 -19.42
CA TYR A 248 -2.32 -2.72 -18.22
C TYR A 248 -3.04 -1.74 -17.29
N SER A 249 -2.49 -0.53 -17.09
CA SER A 249 -3.12 0.49 -16.24
C SER A 249 -4.47 0.93 -16.81
N ARG A 250 -4.54 1.12 -18.14
CA ARG A 250 -5.80 1.42 -18.84
C ARG A 250 -6.83 0.29 -18.67
N ALA A 251 -6.39 -0.96 -18.80
CA ALA A 251 -7.27 -2.10 -18.65
C ALA A 251 -7.78 -2.28 -17.21
N LEU A 252 -6.96 -1.94 -16.20
CA LEU A 252 -7.41 -1.88 -14.81
C LEU A 252 -8.44 -0.78 -14.60
N LEU A 253 -8.25 0.39 -15.20
CA LEU A 253 -9.20 1.51 -15.11
C LEU A 253 -10.52 1.17 -15.81
N ASP A 254 -10.47 0.57 -17.00
CA ASP A 254 -11.64 0.11 -17.76
C ASP A 254 -12.44 -0.99 -17.04
N SER A 255 -11.82 -1.69 -16.08
CA SER A 255 -12.48 -2.72 -15.26
C SER A 255 -13.22 -2.17 -14.04
N VAL A 256 -13.06 -0.88 -13.74
CA VAL A 256 -13.82 -0.21 -12.67
C VAL A 256 -15.27 -0.04 -13.15
N PHE A 257 -16.22 -0.66 -12.44
CA PHE A 257 -17.64 -0.53 -12.75
C PHE A 257 -18.14 0.87 -12.39
N ASP A 258 -18.47 1.68 -13.41
CA ASP A 258 -19.20 2.93 -13.21
C ASP A 258 -20.72 2.66 -13.19
N VAL A 259 -21.44 3.34 -12.29
CA VAL A 259 -22.92 3.29 -12.20
C VAL A 259 -23.59 3.79 -13.50
N HIS A 260 -22.87 4.57 -14.30
CA HIS A 260 -23.31 5.08 -15.61
C HIS A 260 -22.83 4.23 -16.80
N MET A 261 -22.24 3.07 -16.55
CA MET A 261 -21.73 2.17 -17.58
C MET A 261 -22.86 1.70 -18.51
N ASP A 262 -22.67 1.84 -19.81
CA ASP A 262 -23.56 1.29 -20.82
C ASP A 262 -23.33 -0.23 -20.94
N PHE A 263 -24.18 -1.02 -20.27
CA PHE A 263 -24.11 -2.48 -20.29
C PHE A 263 -24.35 -3.12 -21.67
N SER A 264 -24.73 -2.32 -22.69
CA SER A 264 -24.80 -2.80 -24.08
C SER A 264 -23.43 -2.90 -24.75
N GLN A 265 -22.41 -2.23 -24.22
CA GLN A 265 -21.04 -2.32 -24.69
C GLN A 265 -20.31 -3.49 -24.06
N LYS A 266 -19.48 -4.18 -24.84
CA LYS A 266 -18.66 -5.28 -24.37
C LYS A 266 -17.69 -4.74 -23.32
N ILE A 267 -17.78 -5.23 -22.06
CA ILE A 267 -16.82 -4.91 -21.01
C ILE A 267 -15.43 -5.31 -21.52
N LYS A 268 -14.51 -4.35 -21.61
CA LYS A 268 -13.12 -4.61 -21.99
C LYS A 268 -12.42 -5.23 -20.79
N ASN A 269 -12.45 -6.53 -20.70
CA ASN A 269 -11.66 -7.27 -19.71
C ASN A 269 -10.24 -7.48 -20.24
N ILE A 270 -9.28 -7.56 -19.32
CA ILE A 270 -7.93 -8.01 -19.64
C ILE A 270 -8.04 -9.48 -20.02
N GLU A 271 -7.83 -9.81 -21.30
CA GLU A 271 -7.94 -11.18 -21.79
C GLU A 271 -6.76 -12.03 -21.27
N GLY A 272 -7.04 -13.28 -20.92
CA GLY A 272 -6.05 -14.26 -20.46
C GLY A 272 -5.71 -14.13 -18.97
N GLU A 273 -5.17 -15.21 -18.42
CA GLU A 273 -4.65 -15.25 -17.05
C GLU A 273 -3.23 -14.65 -16.98
N PRO A 274 -2.86 -14.01 -15.85
CA PRO A 274 -1.50 -13.56 -15.65
C PRO A 274 -0.55 -14.76 -15.70
N PRO A 275 0.62 -14.63 -16.36
CA PRO A 275 1.61 -15.70 -16.36
C PRO A 275 2.11 -15.98 -14.92
N SER A 276 2.66 -17.18 -14.75
CA SER A 276 3.20 -17.60 -13.46
C SER A 276 4.36 -16.69 -13.02
N PRO A 277 4.39 -16.23 -11.75
CA PRO A 277 5.54 -15.50 -11.22
C PRO A 277 6.81 -16.35 -11.09
N LEU A 278 6.71 -17.67 -11.39
CA LEU A 278 7.84 -18.59 -11.49
C LEU A 278 8.57 -18.47 -12.84
N ASP A 279 7.85 -18.10 -13.90
CA ASP A 279 8.34 -18.10 -15.28
C ASP A 279 8.06 -16.72 -15.90
N LEU A 280 8.75 -15.70 -15.40
CA LEU A 280 8.62 -14.33 -15.93
C LEU A 280 9.10 -14.29 -17.38
N PRO A 281 8.37 -13.61 -18.30
CA PRO A 281 8.82 -13.44 -19.67
C PRO A 281 10.15 -12.65 -19.71
N PRO A 282 11.02 -12.92 -20.69
CA PRO A 282 12.32 -12.23 -20.82
C PRO A 282 12.17 -10.73 -21.15
N GLY A 283 11.05 -10.35 -21.75
CA GLY A 283 10.73 -8.97 -22.13
C GLY A 283 9.77 -8.28 -21.16
N CYS A 284 8.83 -7.55 -21.73
CA CYS A 284 7.77 -6.87 -20.97
C CYS A 284 6.91 -7.90 -20.21
N PRO A 285 6.71 -7.75 -18.89
CA PRO A 285 5.89 -8.69 -18.11
C PRO A 285 4.46 -8.83 -18.62
N PHE A 286 3.92 -7.78 -19.24
CA PHE A 286 2.56 -7.74 -19.77
C PHE A 286 2.45 -8.16 -21.24
N SER A 287 3.55 -8.48 -21.92
CA SER A 287 3.59 -8.76 -23.38
C SER A 287 2.54 -9.77 -23.86
N ASN A 288 2.30 -10.85 -23.10
CA ASN A 288 1.38 -11.94 -23.47
C ASN A 288 -0.11 -11.54 -23.40
N ARG A 289 -0.44 -10.43 -22.74
CA ARG A 289 -1.81 -9.93 -22.55
C ARG A 289 -2.01 -8.53 -23.13
N CYS A 290 -0.95 -7.96 -23.67
CA CYS A 290 -0.94 -6.60 -24.21
C CYS A 290 -1.55 -6.55 -25.61
N PRO A 291 -2.64 -5.78 -25.84
CA PRO A 291 -3.21 -5.63 -27.18
C PRO A 291 -2.27 -4.87 -28.15
N ASP A 292 -1.35 -4.05 -27.60
CA ASP A 292 -0.41 -3.22 -28.35
C ASP A 292 1.00 -3.85 -28.38
N CYS A 293 1.12 -5.18 -28.15
CA CYS A 293 2.40 -5.86 -28.07
C CYS A 293 3.18 -5.74 -29.39
N LYS A 294 4.44 -5.26 -29.28
CA LYS A 294 5.42 -5.22 -30.38
C LYS A 294 6.46 -6.32 -30.20
N GLU A 295 7.21 -6.64 -31.25
CA GLU A 295 8.26 -7.65 -31.20
C GLU A 295 9.29 -7.38 -30.10
N VAL A 296 9.72 -6.12 -29.95
CA VAL A 296 10.63 -5.70 -28.87
C VAL A 296 10.11 -6.03 -27.48
N CYS A 297 8.78 -6.00 -27.25
CA CYS A 297 8.17 -6.32 -25.96
C CYS A 297 8.35 -7.78 -25.54
N GLN A 298 8.63 -8.68 -26.48
CA GLN A 298 8.85 -10.10 -26.20
C GLN A 298 10.27 -10.39 -25.71
N HIS A 299 11.24 -9.53 -26.06
CA HIS A 299 12.67 -9.79 -25.86
C HIS A 299 13.34 -8.79 -24.91
N GLU A 300 12.83 -7.57 -24.81
CA GLU A 300 13.43 -6.51 -24.00
C GLU A 300 12.47 -6.05 -22.91
N LYS A 301 12.94 -6.07 -21.65
CA LYS A 301 12.20 -5.52 -20.51
C LYS A 301 12.24 -3.99 -20.58
N PRO A 302 11.07 -3.29 -20.64
CA PRO A 302 11.06 -1.84 -20.61
C PRO A 302 11.49 -1.33 -19.22
N THR A 303 12.21 -0.21 -19.19
CA THR A 303 12.57 0.50 -17.97
C THR A 303 11.60 1.63 -17.71
N LEU A 304 11.39 2.00 -16.43
CA LEU A 304 10.61 3.19 -16.06
C LEU A 304 11.29 4.44 -16.63
N LYS A 305 10.58 5.19 -17.47
CA LYS A 305 11.01 6.47 -18.04
C LYS A 305 10.00 7.54 -17.70
N GLU A 306 10.47 8.71 -17.34
CA GLU A 306 9.62 9.87 -17.10
C GLU A 306 9.13 10.42 -18.45
N ILE A 307 7.80 10.44 -18.64
CA ILE A 307 7.14 10.97 -19.85
C ILE A 307 6.50 12.33 -19.62
N ALA A 308 6.23 12.66 -18.36
CA ALA A 308 5.78 13.97 -17.89
C ALA A 308 6.22 14.15 -16.44
N PRO A 309 6.24 15.37 -15.88
CA PRO A 309 6.65 15.59 -14.49
C PRO A 309 5.91 14.70 -13.50
N GLY A 310 6.64 13.79 -12.83
CA GLY A 310 6.09 12.82 -11.87
C GLY A 310 5.32 11.66 -12.49
N HIS A 311 5.34 11.51 -13.81
CA HIS A 311 4.72 10.39 -14.53
C HIS A 311 5.79 9.52 -15.20
N LEU A 312 5.98 8.31 -14.67
CA LEU A 312 6.94 7.33 -15.16
C LEU A 312 6.22 6.11 -15.72
N VAL A 313 6.68 5.60 -16.86
CA VAL A 313 6.06 4.45 -17.54
C VAL A 313 7.14 3.48 -18.02
N ALA A 314 6.94 2.18 -17.78
CA ALA A 314 7.76 1.10 -18.29
C ALA A 314 7.06 0.45 -19.51
N CYS A 315 7.04 1.14 -20.64
CA CYS A 315 6.38 0.66 -21.87
C CYS A 315 7.13 1.14 -23.11
N HIS A 316 7.35 0.24 -24.07
CA HIS A 316 7.95 0.58 -25.37
C HIS A 316 7.01 1.38 -26.29
N CYS A 317 5.70 1.37 -26.00
CA CYS A 317 4.68 2.04 -26.82
C CYS A 317 4.33 3.44 -26.32
N CYS A 318 4.47 3.70 -25.01
CA CYS A 318 4.11 4.98 -24.39
C CYS A 318 5.27 5.98 -24.35
N ALA A 319 6.52 5.54 -24.49
CA ALA A 319 7.73 6.36 -24.37
C ALA A 319 8.25 6.86 -25.73
N GLY A 320 7.40 6.91 -26.76
CA GLY A 320 7.73 7.36 -28.13
C GLY A 320 7.06 8.65 -28.48
#